data_c60fe1565be303f25d09b39f2197d031
#
_entry.id   c60fe1565be303f25d09b39f2197d031
#
_cell.length_a   1.000
_cell.length_b   1.000
_cell.length_c   1.000
_cell.angle_alpha   90.00
_cell.angle_beta   90.00
_cell.angle_gamma   90.00
#
_symmetry.space_group_name_H-M   'P 1'
#
loop_
_entity.id
_entity.type
_entity.pdbx_description
1 polymer ?
#
loop_
_entity_poly.entity_id
_entity_poly.type
_entity_poly.pdbx_seq_one_letter_code
_entity_poly.pdbx_strand_id
1 'polypeptide(L)'
;MKPFCYHPFDLRQLVSFVEIARAGSFRQAAKTLHIAQPALSRQIKQLEAALGISLFDRAPRRLHLTIEGRELAGRLPALFSQIEHLTDAVKGANAGGTSHLRIGDWGMLTTEVIAPTLRRLRQEWPSLRLSYVQNTSEGFFQDLIENRIDCAFPALESKSNELISDKLCRLEVGLVLPPGHRLAGRSEIHLEQLRNERWILPPREANPVLYDELISCCHKTGFTPDVVAEMTQRPRVVAQVACGIGVATLVKTMAHLCIGGTTFHRLIRPTPMLECYLVYRKNPSSPFVKRFILICLELARNFSQGNDKVANGT
;
A
#
# COMPACT_ATOMS: atom_id res chain seq x y z
N MET A 1 5.78 -18.92 -34.14
CA MET A 1 5.43 -17.58 -33.70
C MET A 1 4.12 -17.20 -34.40
N LYS A 2 2.98 -17.07 -33.67
CA LYS A 2 1.75 -16.56 -34.28
C LYS A 2 2.00 -15.10 -34.68
N PRO A 3 1.55 -14.63 -35.87
CA PRO A 3 1.75 -13.24 -36.27
C PRO A 3 1.07 -12.33 -35.21
N PHE A 4 1.69 -11.17 -34.93
CA PHE A 4 1.11 -10.14 -34.09
C PHE A 4 -0.32 -9.93 -34.50
N CYS A 5 -1.30 -10.22 -33.61
CA CYS A 5 -2.70 -9.95 -33.90
C CYS A 5 -2.86 -8.45 -34.10
N TYR A 6 -3.28 -8.07 -35.30
CA TYR A 6 -3.70 -6.68 -35.59
C TYR A 6 -4.93 -6.38 -34.73
N HIS A 7 -4.74 -5.59 -33.68
CA HIS A 7 -5.85 -5.16 -32.85
C HIS A 7 -6.60 -4.02 -33.59
N PRO A 8 -7.90 -4.13 -33.74
CA PRO A 8 -8.71 -3.14 -34.48
C PRO A 8 -8.91 -1.82 -33.70
N PHE A 9 -8.24 -1.63 -32.58
CA PHE A 9 -8.28 -0.41 -31.75
C PHE A 9 -6.86 0.02 -31.34
N ASP A 10 -6.70 1.31 -30.94
CA ASP A 10 -5.43 1.89 -30.52
C ASP A 10 -5.43 2.29 -29.03
N LEU A 11 -4.23 2.59 -28.50
CA LEU A 11 -4.03 3.01 -27.10
C LEU A 11 -4.79 4.30 -26.76
N ARG A 12 -4.98 5.21 -27.71
CA ARG A 12 -5.72 6.47 -27.48
C ARG A 12 -7.18 6.21 -27.17
N GLN A 13 -7.78 5.19 -27.77
CA GLN A 13 -9.15 4.78 -27.50
C GLN A 13 -9.27 4.20 -26.08
N LEU A 14 -8.28 3.43 -25.61
CA LEU A 14 -8.25 2.91 -24.24
C LEU A 14 -8.05 4.03 -23.21
N VAL A 15 -7.15 5.00 -23.47
CA VAL A 15 -6.99 6.20 -22.63
C VAL A 15 -8.30 6.99 -22.54
N SER A 16 -8.97 7.20 -23.70
CA SER A 16 -10.24 7.88 -23.76
C SER A 16 -11.34 7.18 -22.94
N PHE A 17 -11.38 5.85 -23.00
CA PHE A 17 -12.31 5.06 -22.22
C PHE A 17 -12.06 5.20 -20.72
N VAL A 18 -10.80 5.07 -20.26
CA VAL A 18 -10.47 5.21 -18.83
C VAL A 18 -10.81 6.61 -18.31
N GLU A 19 -10.49 7.65 -19.08
CA GLU A 19 -10.79 9.02 -18.65
C GLU A 19 -12.30 9.29 -18.55
N ILE A 20 -13.11 8.75 -19.48
CA ILE A 20 -14.57 8.84 -19.39
C ILE A 20 -15.09 8.05 -18.17
N ALA A 21 -14.59 6.85 -17.93
CA ALA A 21 -14.97 6.04 -16.79
C ALA A 21 -14.67 6.77 -15.45
N ARG A 22 -13.50 7.42 -15.37
CA ARG A 22 -13.07 8.19 -14.19
C ARG A 22 -13.90 9.46 -13.99
N ALA A 23 -14.14 10.21 -15.07
CA ALA A 23 -14.85 11.50 -15.04
C ALA A 23 -16.38 11.34 -14.89
N GLY A 24 -16.93 10.16 -15.19
CA GLY A 24 -18.38 9.92 -15.24
C GLY A 24 -19.13 10.77 -16.27
N SER A 25 -18.41 11.40 -17.22
CA SER A 25 -18.96 12.35 -18.17
C SER A 25 -18.08 12.53 -19.40
N PHE A 26 -18.64 12.32 -20.59
CA PHE A 26 -17.97 12.60 -21.87
C PHE A 26 -17.48 14.04 -21.99
N ARG A 27 -18.28 15.00 -21.52
CA ARG A 27 -17.93 16.43 -21.56
C ARG A 27 -16.71 16.73 -20.67
N GLN A 28 -16.67 16.17 -19.46
CA GLN A 28 -15.55 16.39 -18.54
C GLN A 28 -14.28 15.72 -19.05
N ALA A 29 -14.38 14.46 -19.50
CA ALA A 29 -13.25 13.73 -20.06
C ALA A 29 -12.66 14.43 -21.30
N ALA A 30 -13.52 14.96 -22.19
CA ALA A 30 -13.08 15.71 -23.35
C ALA A 30 -12.26 16.96 -22.98
N LYS A 31 -12.66 17.66 -21.90
CA LYS A 31 -11.89 18.80 -21.35
C LYS A 31 -10.52 18.35 -20.83
N THR A 32 -10.48 17.27 -20.06
CA THR A 32 -9.21 16.73 -19.49
C THR A 32 -8.25 16.27 -20.59
N LEU A 33 -8.78 15.64 -21.64
CA LEU A 33 -7.98 15.14 -22.77
C LEU A 33 -7.68 16.22 -23.84
N HIS A 34 -8.19 17.44 -23.68
CA HIS A 34 -8.04 18.54 -24.63
C HIS A 34 -8.50 18.20 -26.06
N ILE A 35 -9.59 17.44 -26.19
CA ILE A 35 -10.19 17.07 -27.47
C ILE A 35 -11.68 17.44 -27.53
N ALA A 36 -12.23 17.54 -28.75
CA ALA A 36 -13.65 17.79 -28.91
C ALA A 36 -14.50 16.59 -28.48
N GLN A 37 -15.60 16.83 -27.75
CA GLN A 37 -16.50 15.75 -27.31
C GLN A 37 -17.01 14.84 -28.46
N PRO A 38 -17.34 15.33 -29.67
CA PRO A 38 -17.71 14.45 -30.79
C PRO A 38 -16.58 13.49 -31.20
N ALA A 39 -15.31 13.96 -31.15
CA ALA A 39 -14.16 13.10 -31.45
C ALA A 39 -14.00 12.00 -30.39
N LEU A 40 -14.14 12.35 -29.10
CA LEU A 40 -14.11 11.40 -27.99
C LEU A 40 -15.22 10.34 -28.13
N SER A 41 -16.44 10.76 -28.46
CA SER A 41 -17.58 9.86 -28.70
C SER A 41 -17.33 8.91 -29.87
N ARG A 42 -16.66 9.39 -30.94
CA ARG A 42 -16.29 8.57 -32.09
C ARG A 42 -15.24 7.51 -31.69
N GLN A 43 -14.23 7.87 -30.91
CA GLN A 43 -13.21 6.94 -30.40
C GLN A 43 -13.82 5.79 -29.60
N ILE A 44 -14.78 6.09 -28.71
CA ILE A 44 -15.46 5.05 -27.92
C ILE A 44 -16.33 4.15 -28.81
N LYS A 45 -17.09 4.72 -29.75
CA LYS A 45 -17.86 3.90 -30.69
C LYS A 45 -16.98 2.96 -31.52
N GLN A 46 -15.79 3.42 -31.94
CA GLN A 46 -14.83 2.59 -32.63
C GLN A 46 -14.28 1.49 -31.75
N LEU A 47 -13.96 1.79 -30.47
CA LEU A 47 -13.51 0.79 -29.50
C LEU A 47 -14.59 -0.27 -29.25
N GLU A 48 -15.84 0.16 -28.99
CA GLU A 48 -16.98 -0.74 -28.80
C GLU A 48 -17.24 -1.62 -30.03
N ALA A 49 -17.19 -1.04 -31.22
CA ALA A 49 -17.33 -1.79 -32.47
C ALA A 49 -16.19 -2.79 -32.69
N ALA A 50 -14.95 -2.43 -32.36
CA ALA A 50 -13.79 -3.28 -32.47
C ALA A 50 -13.82 -4.47 -31.49
N LEU A 51 -14.37 -4.24 -30.29
CA LEU A 51 -14.54 -5.28 -29.27
C LEU A 51 -15.84 -6.09 -29.46
N GLY A 52 -16.81 -5.60 -30.24
CA GLY A 52 -18.12 -6.22 -30.42
C GLY A 52 -19.03 -6.14 -29.20
N ILE A 53 -18.74 -5.23 -28.25
CA ILE A 53 -19.47 -5.07 -26.99
C ILE A 53 -19.69 -3.59 -26.66
N SER A 54 -20.73 -3.29 -25.88
CA SER A 54 -20.93 -1.95 -25.32
C SER A 54 -20.21 -1.83 -23.98
N LEU A 55 -19.47 -0.73 -23.79
CA LEU A 55 -18.72 -0.44 -22.58
C LEU A 55 -19.48 0.51 -21.64
N PHE A 56 -20.42 1.30 -22.20
CA PHE A 56 -21.25 2.25 -21.47
C PHE A 56 -22.73 1.97 -21.69
N ASP A 57 -23.50 2.05 -20.60
CA ASP A 57 -24.96 2.08 -20.64
C ASP A 57 -25.44 3.45 -21.13
N ARG A 58 -26.41 3.43 -22.07
CA ARG A 58 -27.00 4.64 -22.67
C ARG A 58 -28.25 5.12 -21.92
N ALA A 59 -28.33 4.91 -20.60
CA ALA A 59 -29.47 5.37 -19.82
C ALA A 59 -29.54 6.93 -19.74
N PRO A 60 -30.74 7.55 -19.74
CA PRO A 60 -30.92 8.98 -20.06
C PRO A 60 -30.41 10.00 -19.05
N ARG A 61 -29.87 9.64 -17.90
CA ARG A 61 -29.48 10.61 -16.83
C ARG A 61 -28.14 10.42 -16.17
N ARG A 62 -27.46 9.29 -16.34
CA ARG A 62 -26.11 9.07 -15.80
C ARG A 62 -25.35 8.10 -16.71
N LEU A 63 -24.08 8.38 -16.91
CA LEU A 63 -23.19 7.48 -17.62
C LEU A 63 -22.76 6.37 -16.66
N HIS A 64 -23.10 5.13 -16.98
CA HIS A 64 -22.70 3.95 -16.23
C HIS A 64 -21.88 3.02 -17.11
N LEU A 65 -20.93 2.32 -16.50
CA LEU A 65 -20.21 1.23 -17.16
C LEU A 65 -21.11 -0.02 -17.21
N THR A 66 -21.07 -0.74 -18.32
CA THR A 66 -21.60 -2.10 -18.42
C THR A 66 -20.76 -3.06 -17.54
N ILE A 67 -21.12 -4.33 -17.45
CA ILE A 67 -20.29 -5.36 -16.77
C ILE A 67 -18.94 -5.44 -17.48
N GLU A 68 -18.92 -5.50 -18.80
CA GLU A 68 -17.74 -5.54 -19.66
C GLU A 68 -16.90 -4.27 -19.52
N GLY A 69 -17.55 -3.11 -19.43
CA GLY A 69 -16.88 -1.84 -19.18
C GLY A 69 -16.18 -1.81 -17.82
N ARG A 70 -16.79 -2.33 -16.76
CA ARG A 70 -16.14 -2.43 -15.43
C ARG A 70 -14.94 -3.36 -15.47
N GLU A 71 -15.06 -4.50 -16.13
CA GLU A 71 -13.97 -5.45 -16.29
C GLU A 71 -12.79 -4.84 -17.03
N LEU A 72 -13.06 -4.15 -18.14
CA LEU A 72 -12.03 -3.44 -18.91
C LEU A 72 -11.39 -2.32 -18.08
N ALA A 73 -12.19 -1.49 -17.40
CA ALA A 73 -11.69 -0.42 -16.55
C ALA A 73 -10.79 -0.92 -15.41
N GLY A 74 -11.08 -2.10 -14.85
CA GLY A 74 -10.27 -2.72 -13.82
C GLY A 74 -8.91 -3.21 -14.31
N ARG A 75 -8.81 -3.64 -15.58
CA ARG A 75 -7.57 -4.22 -16.15
C ARG A 75 -6.66 -3.20 -16.82
N LEU A 76 -7.20 -2.11 -17.33
CA LEU A 76 -6.41 -1.11 -18.08
C LEU A 76 -5.30 -0.43 -17.28
N PRO A 77 -5.44 -0.12 -15.96
CA PRO A 77 -4.34 0.44 -15.18
C PRO A 77 -3.08 -0.42 -15.20
N ALA A 78 -3.21 -1.75 -15.16
CA ALA A 78 -2.08 -2.68 -15.26
C ALA A 78 -1.40 -2.61 -16.63
N LEU A 79 -2.17 -2.54 -17.71
CA LEU A 79 -1.63 -2.41 -19.07
C LEU A 79 -0.88 -1.09 -19.25
N PHE A 80 -1.43 0.04 -18.82
CA PHE A 80 -0.75 1.32 -18.91
C PHE A 80 0.53 1.35 -18.08
N SER A 81 0.50 0.76 -16.90
CA SER A 81 1.69 0.60 -16.07
C SER A 81 2.78 -0.21 -16.79
N GLN A 82 2.43 -1.29 -17.50
CA GLN A 82 3.40 -2.06 -18.30
C GLN A 82 4.01 -1.22 -19.44
N ILE A 83 3.21 -0.40 -20.10
CA ILE A 83 3.69 0.51 -21.16
C ILE A 83 4.66 1.55 -20.58
N GLU A 84 4.33 2.13 -19.42
CA GLU A 84 5.23 3.05 -18.71
C GLU A 84 6.55 2.37 -18.36
N HIS A 85 6.50 1.13 -17.82
CA HIS A 85 7.71 0.35 -17.53
C HIS A 85 8.58 0.09 -18.77
N LEU A 86 7.96 -0.28 -19.89
CA LEU A 86 8.69 -0.47 -21.15
C LEU A 86 9.33 0.83 -21.62
N THR A 87 8.59 1.92 -21.53
CA THR A 87 9.07 3.26 -21.90
C THR A 87 10.24 3.68 -21.03
N ASP A 88 10.14 3.48 -19.70
CA ASP A 88 11.20 3.78 -18.75
C ASP A 88 12.42 2.89 -18.93
N ALA A 89 12.23 1.60 -19.23
CA ALA A 89 13.32 0.69 -19.52
C ALA A 89 14.09 1.10 -20.79
N VAL A 90 13.38 1.51 -21.85
CA VAL A 90 13.99 2.01 -23.09
C VAL A 90 14.71 3.34 -22.88
N LYS A 91 14.12 4.27 -22.13
CA LYS A 91 14.75 5.53 -21.76
C LYS A 91 15.95 5.33 -20.84
N GLY A 92 15.90 4.36 -19.93
CA GLY A 92 16.99 4.00 -19.02
C GLY A 92 18.16 3.31 -19.70
N ALA A 93 17.94 2.69 -20.87
CA ALA A 93 19.01 2.11 -21.69
C ALA A 93 19.92 3.18 -22.33
N ASN A 94 19.44 4.41 -22.52
CA ASN A 94 20.25 5.57 -22.87
C ASN A 94 20.55 6.34 -21.57
N ALA A 95 21.82 6.44 -21.16
CA ALA A 95 22.33 7.06 -19.94
C ALA A 95 21.61 8.38 -19.60
N GLY A 96 20.56 8.36 -18.80
CA GLY A 96 19.75 9.52 -18.41
C GLY A 96 18.27 9.29 -18.20
N GLY A 97 17.74 8.07 -18.44
CA GLY A 97 16.32 7.77 -18.24
C GLY A 97 15.87 7.84 -16.79
N THR A 98 14.68 8.38 -16.55
CA THR A 98 14.07 8.45 -15.22
C THR A 98 13.64 7.06 -14.77
N SER A 99 14.40 6.45 -13.85
CA SER A 99 13.98 5.21 -13.16
C SER A 99 12.85 5.54 -12.20
N HIS A 100 11.78 4.76 -12.20
CA HIS A 100 10.65 4.97 -11.31
C HIS A 100 10.41 3.71 -10.46
N LEU A 101 10.57 3.83 -9.16
CA LEU A 101 10.34 2.77 -8.17
C LEU A 101 9.02 3.02 -7.45
N ARG A 102 8.11 2.05 -7.52
CA ARG A 102 6.78 2.11 -6.90
C ARG A 102 6.70 1.11 -5.76
N ILE A 103 6.44 1.60 -4.57
CA ILE A 103 6.52 0.85 -3.33
C ILE A 103 5.13 0.81 -2.67
N GLY A 104 4.63 -0.41 -2.39
CA GLY A 104 3.50 -0.62 -1.52
C GLY A 104 3.95 -0.63 -0.05
N ASP A 105 3.52 0.35 0.76
CA ASP A 105 3.98 0.45 2.14
C ASP A 105 2.94 1.09 3.07
N TRP A 106 2.90 0.60 4.30
CA TRP A 106 2.12 1.18 5.41
C TRP A 106 2.97 2.01 6.37
N GLY A 107 4.24 2.21 6.08
CA GLY A 107 5.16 3.00 6.89
C GLY A 107 5.83 2.23 8.04
N MET A 108 5.63 0.92 8.16
CA MET A 108 6.14 0.13 9.30
C MET A 108 7.67 0.02 9.35
N LEU A 109 8.34 0.03 8.21
CA LEU A 109 9.79 -0.09 8.08
C LEU A 109 10.42 1.08 7.33
N THR A 110 9.71 2.20 7.20
CA THR A 110 10.17 3.34 6.41
C THR A 110 11.49 3.89 6.94
N THR A 111 11.61 4.11 8.23
CA THR A 111 12.80 4.72 8.86
C THR A 111 13.98 3.75 8.95
N GLU A 112 13.69 2.48 9.29
CA GLU A 112 14.70 1.48 9.61
C GLU A 112 15.28 0.81 8.37
N VAL A 113 14.47 0.62 7.32
CA VAL A 113 14.86 -0.15 6.14
C VAL A 113 14.68 0.64 4.85
N ILE A 114 13.49 1.19 4.59
CA ILE A 114 13.18 1.76 3.27
C ILE A 114 13.99 3.02 3.00
N ALA A 115 13.99 3.99 3.90
CA ALA A 115 14.71 5.25 3.71
C ALA A 115 16.24 5.06 3.62
N PRO A 116 16.90 4.24 4.48
CA PRO A 116 18.31 3.92 4.29
C PRO A 116 18.61 3.21 2.95
N THR A 117 17.72 2.29 2.51
CA THR A 117 17.84 1.64 1.20
C THR A 117 17.79 2.66 0.08
N LEU A 118 16.81 3.55 0.09
CA LEU A 118 16.65 4.59 -0.93
C LEU A 118 17.83 5.56 -0.93
N ARG A 119 18.41 5.89 0.22
CA ARG A 119 19.61 6.72 0.30
C ARG A 119 20.79 6.09 -0.44
N ARG A 120 21.02 4.77 -0.25
CA ARG A 120 22.06 4.04 -0.98
C ARG A 120 21.73 3.94 -2.47
N LEU A 121 20.49 3.61 -2.81
CA LEU A 121 20.06 3.45 -4.18
C LEU A 121 20.19 4.74 -4.99
N ARG A 122 19.88 5.90 -4.42
CA ARG A 122 20.03 7.21 -5.07
C ARG A 122 21.47 7.61 -5.39
N GLN A 123 22.46 7.00 -4.75
CA GLN A 123 23.87 7.19 -5.12
C GLN A 123 24.19 6.54 -6.48
N GLU A 124 23.53 5.40 -6.78
CA GLU A 124 23.69 4.67 -8.03
C GLU A 124 22.71 5.19 -9.12
N TRP A 125 21.52 5.66 -8.72
CA TRP A 125 20.47 6.22 -9.59
C TRP A 125 19.99 7.59 -9.07
N PRO A 126 20.73 8.69 -9.33
CA PRO A 126 20.39 10.03 -8.82
C PRO A 126 19.03 10.55 -9.30
N SER A 127 18.61 10.17 -10.52
CA SER A 127 17.32 10.55 -11.12
C SER A 127 16.15 9.66 -10.72
N LEU A 128 16.33 8.73 -9.77
CA LEU A 128 15.28 7.81 -9.32
C LEU A 128 14.05 8.57 -8.81
N ARG A 129 12.90 8.30 -9.42
CA ARG A 129 11.59 8.75 -8.95
C ARG A 129 10.98 7.69 -8.05
N LEU A 130 10.16 8.12 -7.09
CA LEU A 130 9.51 7.27 -6.11
C LEU A 130 8.02 7.53 -6.10
N SER A 131 7.23 6.47 -5.97
CA SER A 131 5.82 6.54 -5.62
C SER A 131 5.51 5.54 -4.52
N TYR A 132 4.67 5.96 -3.58
CA TYR A 132 4.14 5.09 -2.54
C TYR A 132 2.66 4.83 -2.79
N VAL A 133 2.27 3.57 -2.65
CA VAL A 133 0.89 3.10 -2.76
C VAL A 133 0.47 2.53 -1.42
N GLN A 134 -0.72 2.89 -0.97
CA GLN A 134 -1.37 2.30 0.20
C GLN A 134 -2.49 1.37 -0.26
N ASN A 135 -2.47 0.14 0.22
CA ASN A 135 -3.49 -0.87 -0.09
C ASN A 135 -3.53 -1.90 1.05
N THR A 136 -4.47 -2.84 1.05
CA THR A 136 -4.43 -4.03 1.91
C THR A 136 -3.26 -4.94 1.52
N SER A 137 -2.91 -5.94 2.33
CA SER A 137 -1.86 -6.92 1.94
C SER A 137 -2.22 -7.64 0.65
N GLU A 138 -3.45 -8.11 0.53
CA GLU A 138 -3.98 -8.76 -0.67
C GLU A 138 -4.01 -7.81 -1.87
N GLY A 139 -4.36 -6.54 -1.64
CA GLY A 139 -4.30 -5.50 -2.66
C GLY A 139 -2.89 -5.27 -3.18
N PHE A 140 -1.87 -5.31 -2.31
CA PHE A 140 -0.47 -5.24 -2.75
C PHE A 140 -0.06 -6.44 -3.61
N PHE A 141 -0.53 -7.65 -3.29
CA PHE A 141 -0.24 -8.83 -4.10
C PHE A 141 -0.82 -8.70 -5.50
N GLN A 142 -2.06 -8.22 -5.60
CA GLN A 142 -2.69 -7.94 -6.88
C GLN A 142 -1.96 -6.83 -7.64
N ASP A 143 -1.57 -5.74 -6.96
CA ASP A 143 -0.81 -4.63 -7.54
C ASP A 143 0.56 -5.09 -8.07
N LEU A 144 1.21 -6.04 -7.38
CA LEU A 144 2.48 -6.65 -7.83
C LEU A 144 2.29 -7.52 -9.07
N ILE A 145 1.29 -8.40 -9.08
CA ILE A 145 0.98 -9.29 -10.22
C ILE A 145 0.64 -8.45 -11.47
N GLU A 146 -0.14 -7.40 -11.29
CA GLU A 146 -0.55 -6.49 -12.37
C GLU A 146 0.51 -5.42 -12.71
N ASN A 147 1.71 -5.49 -12.14
CA ASN A 147 2.79 -4.51 -12.39
C ASN A 147 2.45 -3.05 -12.00
N ARG A 148 1.48 -2.81 -11.11
CA ARG A 148 1.18 -1.46 -10.61
C ARG A 148 2.22 -0.96 -9.61
N ILE A 149 2.85 -1.89 -8.86
CA ILE A 149 3.98 -1.63 -7.97
C ILE A 149 5.13 -2.61 -8.22
N ASP A 150 6.32 -2.28 -7.75
CA ASP A 150 7.55 -3.05 -7.96
C ASP A 150 7.87 -3.96 -6.77
N CYS A 151 7.60 -3.49 -5.57
CA CYS A 151 7.72 -4.23 -4.32
C CYS A 151 6.73 -3.72 -3.29
N ALA A 152 6.46 -4.51 -2.26
CA ALA A 152 5.58 -4.14 -1.15
C ALA A 152 6.09 -4.65 0.19
N PHE A 153 5.62 -3.99 1.26
CA PHE A 153 5.94 -4.32 2.66
C PHE A 153 4.66 -4.69 3.43
N PRO A 154 4.03 -5.83 3.12
CA PRO A 154 2.82 -6.31 3.81
C PRO A 154 3.14 -6.95 5.16
N ALA A 155 2.07 -7.13 5.97
CA ALA A 155 2.11 -7.92 7.20
C ALA A 155 1.78 -9.41 6.99
N LEU A 156 1.65 -9.83 5.76
CA LEU A 156 1.21 -11.17 5.36
C LEU A 156 2.08 -11.69 4.22
N GLU A 157 2.37 -12.98 4.24
CA GLU A 157 3.04 -13.69 3.17
C GLU A 157 2.08 -13.94 1.99
N SER A 158 2.57 -13.75 0.76
CA SER A 158 1.80 -14.09 -0.43
C SER A 158 1.84 -15.60 -0.70
N LYS A 159 0.70 -16.17 -1.04
CA LYS A 159 0.59 -17.57 -1.50
C LYS A 159 0.72 -17.72 -3.02
N SER A 160 0.88 -16.62 -3.74
CA SER A 160 0.99 -16.65 -5.21
C SER A 160 2.32 -17.21 -5.66
N ASN A 161 2.28 -18.13 -6.63
CA ASN A 161 3.48 -18.67 -7.26
C ASN A 161 4.26 -17.66 -8.12
N GLU A 162 3.71 -16.50 -8.41
CA GLU A 162 4.34 -15.43 -9.19
C GLU A 162 5.18 -14.49 -8.34
N LEU A 163 4.96 -14.51 -7.02
CA LEU A 163 5.61 -13.63 -6.07
C LEU A 163 6.63 -14.37 -5.20
N ILE A 164 7.61 -13.61 -4.71
CA ILE A 164 8.52 -14.01 -3.64
C ILE A 164 8.16 -13.19 -2.42
N SER A 165 8.12 -13.83 -1.26
CA SER A 165 7.89 -13.23 0.04
C SER A 165 9.07 -13.53 0.95
N ASP A 166 9.93 -12.53 1.18
CA ASP A 166 11.02 -12.64 2.15
C ASP A 166 10.58 -12.05 3.49
N LYS A 167 10.59 -12.86 4.53
CA LYS A 167 10.33 -12.38 5.88
C LYS A 167 11.47 -11.48 6.34
N LEU A 168 11.16 -10.23 6.67
CA LEU A 168 12.14 -9.24 7.10
C LEU A 168 12.35 -9.25 8.60
N CYS A 169 11.27 -9.16 9.39
CA CYS A 169 11.33 -9.07 10.85
C CYS A 169 9.96 -9.33 11.49
N ARG A 170 9.96 -9.36 12.82
CA ARG A 170 8.76 -9.22 13.66
C ARG A 170 8.82 -7.89 14.38
N LEU A 171 7.71 -7.18 14.42
CA LEU A 171 7.58 -5.86 15.05
C LEU A 171 6.67 -5.97 16.27
N GLU A 172 7.11 -5.43 17.39
CA GLU A 172 6.26 -5.26 18.58
C GLU A 172 5.18 -4.22 18.30
N VAL A 173 3.94 -4.57 18.66
CA VAL A 173 2.82 -3.63 18.66
C VAL A 173 2.69 -3.09 20.09
N GLY A 174 2.85 -1.77 20.20
CA GLY A 174 2.73 -1.06 21.47
C GLY A 174 1.48 -0.19 21.52
N LEU A 175 1.36 0.54 22.61
CA LEU A 175 0.23 1.38 22.94
C LEU A 175 0.60 2.86 22.86
N VAL A 176 -0.31 3.67 22.33
CA VAL A 176 -0.24 5.13 22.39
C VAL A 176 -1.27 5.62 23.41
N LEU A 177 -0.81 6.37 24.39
CA LEU A 177 -1.62 6.95 25.47
C LEU A 177 -1.78 8.46 25.29
N PRO A 178 -2.95 9.03 25.69
CA PRO A 178 -3.15 10.47 25.72
C PRO A 178 -2.32 11.15 26.80
N PRO A 179 -2.11 12.47 26.71
CA PRO A 179 -1.46 13.25 27.76
C PRO A 179 -2.16 13.07 29.10
N GLY A 180 -1.36 12.92 30.17
CA GLY A 180 -1.88 12.79 31.54
C GLY A 180 -2.59 11.47 31.84
N HIS A 181 -2.53 10.47 30.95
CA HIS A 181 -3.12 9.17 31.22
C HIS A 181 -2.50 8.51 32.46
N ARG A 182 -3.33 7.81 33.27
CA ARG A 182 -2.92 7.16 34.55
C ARG A 182 -1.74 6.16 34.40
N LEU A 183 -1.53 5.62 33.19
CA LEU A 183 -0.46 4.68 32.88
C LEU A 183 0.75 5.32 32.16
N ALA A 184 0.72 6.63 31.87
CA ALA A 184 1.76 7.30 31.07
C ALA A 184 3.17 7.28 31.73
N GLY A 185 3.25 7.13 33.05
CA GLY A 185 4.52 7.01 33.76
C GLY A 185 5.16 5.61 33.77
N ARG A 186 4.51 4.62 33.11
CA ARG A 186 5.01 3.23 33.07
C ARG A 186 5.75 2.97 31.79
N SER A 187 6.88 2.28 31.84
CA SER A 187 7.62 1.83 30.65
C SER A 187 6.91 0.68 29.92
N GLU A 188 6.25 -0.18 30.68
CA GLU A 188 5.54 -1.37 30.20
C GLU A 188 4.12 -1.41 30.76
N ILE A 189 3.16 -1.83 29.96
CA ILE A 189 1.75 -1.88 30.31
C ILE A 189 1.23 -3.29 30.05
N HIS A 190 0.61 -3.90 31.06
CA HIS A 190 -0.14 -5.15 30.89
C HIS A 190 -1.44 -4.88 30.17
N LEU A 191 -1.75 -5.68 29.16
CA LEU A 191 -2.91 -5.49 28.32
C LEU A 191 -4.23 -5.48 29.12
N GLU A 192 -4.34 -6.28 30.20
CA GLU A 192 -5.52 -6.32 31.08
C GLU A 192 -5.83 -4.99 31.77
N GLN A 193 -4.82 -4.12 31.97
CA GLN A 193 -4.99 -2.78 32.57
C GLN A 193 -5.79 -1.83 31.69
N LEU A 194 -6.00 -2.22 30.43
CA LEU A 194 -6.69 -1.44 29.40
C LEU A 194 -8.14 -1.90 29.18
N ARG A 195 -8.65 -2.78 30.03
CA ARG A 195 -10.00 -3.37 29.92
C ARG A 195 -11.11 -2.31 29.80
N ASN A 196 -10.97 -1.21 30.50
CA ASN A 196 -11.98 -0.14 30.56
C ASN A 196 -11.60 1.07 29.69
N GLU A 197 -10.56 0.96 28.86
CA GLU A 197 -10.16 2.04 27.96
C GLU A 197 -10.99 1.99 26.68
N ARG A 198 -11.23 3.16 26.10
CA ARG A 198 -11.79 3.30 24.76
C ARG A 198 -10.68 3.18 23.74
N TRP A 199 -10.94 2.49 22.64
CA TRP A 199 -9.92 2.14 21.63
C TRP A 199 -10.18 2.82 20.30
N ILE A 200 -9.11 3.24 19.65
CA ILE A 200 -9.07 3.69 18.26
C ILE A 200 -8.27 2.66 17.50
N LEU A 201 -8.93 1.90 16.61
CA LEU A 201 -8.30 0.83 15.83
C LEU A 201 -8.45 1.08 14.33
N PRO A 202 -7.64 0.44 13.47
CA PRO A 202 -7.97 0.37 12.06
C PRO A 202 -9.22 -0.49 11.86
N PRO A 203 -10.06 -0.22 10.84
CA PRO A 203 -11.10 -1.17 10.44
C PRO A 203 -10.43 -2.50 10.09
N ARG A 204 -11.09 -3.61 10.45
CA ARG A 204 -10.54 -4.97 10.26
C ARG A 204 -10.13 -5.23 8.81
N GLU A 205 -10.93 -4.74 7.85
CA GLU A 205 -10.70 -4.92 6.41
C GLU A 205 -9.40 -4.25 5.93
N ALA A 206 -8.96 -3.18 6.60
CA ALA A 206 -7.74 -2.47 6.23
C ALA A 206 -6.47 -3.21 6.66
N ASN A 207 -6.50 -3.90 7.80
CA ASN A 207 -5.39 -4.70 8.31
C ASN A 207 -5.90 -5.86 9.20
N PRO A 208 -6.43 -6.94 8.59
CA PRO A 208 -6.98 -8.07 9.33
C PRO A 208 -5.96 -8.71 10.29
N VAL A 209 -4.70 -8.82 9.85
CA VAL A 209 -3.63 -9.46 10.64
C VAL A 209 -3.38 -8.73 11.95
N LEU A 210 -3.22 -7.41 11.91
CA LEU A 210 -3.00 -6.60 13.12
C LEU A 210 -4.26 -6.60 14.01
N TYR A 211 -5.43 -6.44 13.40
CA TYR A 211 -6.68 -6.40 14.13
C TYR A 211 -6.93 -7.70 14.88
N ASP A 212 -6.85 -8.84 14.18
CA ASP A 212 -7.13 -10.16 14.76
C ASP A 212 -6.08 -10.54 15.81
N GLU A 213 -4.80 -10.19 15.62
CA GLU A 213 -3.74 -10.41 16.61
C GLU A 213 -4.04 -9.63 17.91
N LEU A 214 -4.39 -8.34 17.81
CA LEU A 214 -4.72 -7.52 18.96
C LEU A 214 -5.97 -8.04 19.71
N ILE A 215 -7.05 -8.32 18.98
CA ILE A 215 -8.29 -8.86 19.56
C ILE A 215 -8.02 -10.19 20.24
N SER A 216 -7.24 -11.09 19.61
CA SER A 216 -6.82 -12.36 20.22
C SER A 216 -6.07 -12.14 21.55
N CYS A 217 -5.14 -11.18 21.57
CA CYS A 217 -4.41 -10.83 22.79
C CYS A 217 -5.35 -10.29 23.89
N CYS A 218 -6.32 -9.43 23.55
CA CYS A 218 -7.31 -8.92 24.49
C CYS A 218 -8.21 -10.04 25.05
N HIS A 219 -8.68 -10.95 24.18
CA HIS A 219 -9.49 -12.10 24.63
C HIS A 219 -8.72 -13.02 25.57
N LYS A 220 -7.44 -13.27 25.33
CA LYS A 220 -6.56 -14.06 26.24
C LYS A 220 -6.43 -13.42 27.63
N THR A 221 -6.63 -12.11 27.74
CA THR A 221 -6.62 -11.37 29.02
C THR A 221 -8.03 -11.09 29.56
N GLY A 222 -9.07 -11.68 28.93
CA GLY A 222 -10.43 -11.73 29.43
C GLY A 222 -11.25 -10.47 29.19
N PHE A 223 -10.99 -9.71 28.11
CA PHE A 223 -11.82 -8.58 27.69
C PHE A 223 -11.89 -8.40 26.18
N THR A 224 -12.93 -7.68 25.73
CA THR A 224 -13.08 -7.20 24.36
C THR A 224 -12.89 -5.68 24.36
N PRO A 225 -12.04 -5.10 23.48
CA PRO A 225 -11.85 -3.66 23.41
C PRO A 225 -13.15 -2.92 23.05
N ASP A 226 -13.40 -1.79 23.75
CA ASP A 226 -14.47 -0.84 23.36
C ASP A 226 -13.95 0.06 22.24
N VAL A 227 -14.26 -0.29 20.98
CA VAL A 227 -13.79 0.44 19.79
C VAL A 227 -14.73 1.61 19.52
N VAL A 228 -14.28 2.82 19.85
CA VAL A 228 -15.08 4.06 19.70
C VAL A 228 -14.80 4.80 18.40
N ALA A 229 -13.70 4.48 17.69
CA ALA A 229 -13.37 5.07 16.39
C ALA A 229 -12.51 4.12 15.56
N GLU A 230 -12.73 4.15 14.24
CA GLU A 230 -11.96 3.39 13.27
C GLU A 230 -11.27 4.33 12.30
N MET A 231 -9.94 4.17 12.13
CA MET A 231 -9.15 4.96 11.18
C MET A 231 -7.84 4.30 10.81
N THR A 232 -7.40 4.53 9.55
CA THR A 232 -6.19 3.92 8.99
C THR A 232 -4.97 4.83 9.03
N GLN A 233 -5.18 6.15 8.97
CA GLN A 233 -4.10 7.12 8.86
C GLN A 233 -3.44 7.39 10.21
N ARG A 234 -2.22 6.87 10.40
CA ARG A 234 -1.48 6.92 11.68
C ARG A 234 -1.38 8.32 12.31
N PRO A 235 -1.04 9.40 11.56
CA PRO A 235 -1.03 10.74 12.17
C PRO A 235 -2.40 11.18 12.71
N ARG A 236 -3.50 10.81 12.04
CA ARG A 236 -4.86 11.11 12.54
C ARG A 236 -5.17 10.30 13.79
N VAL A 237 -4.78 9.03 13.84
CA VAL A 237 -4.94 8.18 15.03
C VAL A 237 -4.25 8.84 16.22
N VAL A 238 -2.98 9.23 16.08
CA VAL A 238 -2.23 9.89 17.18
C VAL A 238 -2.87 11.22 17.58
N ALA A 239 -3.34 12.02 16.64
CA ALA A 239 -4.06 13.26 16.93
C ALA A 239 -5.35 13.03 17.72
N GLN A 240 -6.13 11.97 17.42
CA GLN A 240 -7.33 11.62 18.19
C GLN A 240 -6.98 11.11 19.59
N VAL A 241 -5.88 10.36 19.73
CA VAL A 241 -5.37 9.99 21.07
C VAL A 241 -4.97 11.24 21.85
N ALA A 242 -4.27 12.20 21.23
CA ALA A 242 -3.91 13.47 21.87
C ALA A 242 -5.13 14.26 22.36
N CYS A 243 -6.27 14.17 21.67
CA CYS A 243 -7.54 14.76 22.07
C CYS A 243 -8.28 13.96 23.16
N GLY A 244 -7.75 12.82 23.64
CA GLY A 244 -8.38 12.03 24.70
C GLY A 244 -9.58 11.19 24.23
N ILE A 245 -9.75 10.94 22.93
CA ILE A 245 -10.87 10.12 22.42
C ILE A 245 -10.72 8.66 22.88
N GLY A 246 -9.49 8.16 22.95
CA GLY A 246 -9.19 6.80 23.39
C GLY A 246 -7.69 6.50 23.30
N VAL A 247 -7.34 5.24 23.52
CA VAL A 247 -5.97 4.71 23.30
C VAL A 247 -5.89 4.06 21.94
N ALA A 248 -4.67 3.92 21.38
CA ALA A 248 -4.46 3.28 20.10
C ALA A 248 -3.21 2.42 20.09
N THR A 249 -3.06 1.58 19.06
CA THR A 249 -1.85 0.79 18.84
C THR A 249 -1.02 1.35 17.69
N LEU A 250 0.30 1.29 17.86
CA LEU A 250 1.29 1.49 16.80
C LEU A 250 2.35 0.39 16.89
N VAL A 251 3.00 0.08 15.77
CA VAL A 251 4.24 -0.69 15.82
C VAL A 251 5.36 0.16 16.39
N LYS A 252 6.30 -0.45 17.12
CA LYS A 252 7.39 0.24 17.83
C LYS A 252 8.20 1.18 16.91
N THR A 253 8.44 0.80 15.68
CA THR A 253 9.14 1.61 14.67
C THR A 253 8.42 2.93 14.35
N MET A 254 7.13 3.04 14.64
CA MET A 254 6.32 4.25 14.46
C MET A 254 6.18 5.10 15.73
N ALA A 255 6.86 4.76 16.83
CA ALA A 255 6.77 5.50 18.10
C ALA A 255 7.13 6.99 17.95
N HIS A 256 7.98 7.33 16.96
CA HIS A 256 8.34 8.72 16.63
C HIS A 256 7.14 9.57 16.13
N LEU A 257 6.03 8.96 15.76
CA LEU A 257 4.80 9.68 15.39
C LEU A 257 4.04 10.24 16.60
N CYS A 258 4.41 9.87 17.83
CA CYS A 258 3.79 10.41 19.03
C CYS A 258 4.08 11.91 19.15
N ILE A 259 3.00 12.72 19.09
CA ILE A 259 3.01 14.20 19.14
C ILE A 259 1.94 14.67 20.12
N GLY A 260 1.90 15.98 20.42
CA GLY A 260 0.85 16.56 21.24
C GLY A 260 0.80 16.01 22.67
N GLY A 261 1.92 15.57 23.22
CA GLY A 261 2.01 15.01 24.58
C GLY A 261 1.58 13.53 24.69
N THR A 262 1.26 12.87 23.57
CA THR A 262 1.04 11.41 23.56
C THR A 262 2.33 10.66 23.82
N THR A 263 2.23 9.49 24.42
CA THR A 263 3.39 8.65 24.76
C THR A 263 3.22 7.25 24.23
N PHE A 264 4.32 6.64 23.75
CA PHE A 264 4.35 5.24 23.29
C PHE A 264 4.83 4.33 24.43
N HIS A 265 4.13 3.22 24.63
CA HIS A 265 4.42 2.24 25.67
C HIS A 265 4.44 0.83 25.12
N ARG A 266 5.31 0.00 25.66
CA ARG A 266 5.37 -1.43 25.33
C ARG A 266 4.18 -2.16 25.97
N LEU A 267 3.46 -2.96 25.17
CA LEU A 267 2.46 -3.89 25.66
C LEU A 267 3.13 -5.22 26.03
N ILE A 268 2.77 -5.76 27.20
CA ILE A 268 3.33 -7.04 27.66
C ILE A 268 2.21 -7.98 28.15
N ARG A 269 2.47 -9.28 28.05
CA ARG A 269 1.66 -10.39 28.58
C ARG A 269 0.18 -10.36 28.20
N PRO A 270 -0.16 -10.64 26.95
CA PRO A 270 0.72 -10.95 25.84
C PRO A 270 1.20 -9.68 25.11
N THR A 271 2.33 -9.78 24.41
CA THR A 271 2.82 -8.73 23.50
C THR A 271 2.29 -9.03 22.10
N PRO A 272 1.41 -8.20 21.53
CA PRO A 272 0.99 -8.39 20.15
C PRO A 272 2.16 -8.19 19.19
N MET A 273 2.30 -9.06 18.22
CA MET A 273 3.42 -9.05 17.27
C MET A 273 2.90 -9.02 15.84
N LEU A 274 3.59 -8.30 14.99
CA LEU A 274 3.28 -8.20 13.57
C LEU A 274 4.47 -8.65 12.74
N GLU A 275 4.27 -9.60 11.84
CA GLU A 275 5.30 -9.99 10.88
C GLU A 275 5.36 -8.99 9.74
N CYS A 276 6.55 -8.78 9.20
CA CYS A 276 6.78 -7.88 8.08
C CYS A 276 7.55 -8.61 6.99
N TYR A 277 7.07 -8.49 5.77
CA TYR A 277 7.64 -9.14 4.61
C TYR A 277 8.05 -8.11 3.56
N LEU A 278 9.02 -8.46 2.74
CA LEU A 278 9.28 -7.83 1.45
C LEU A 278 8.73 -8.76 0.38
N VAL A 279 7.75 -8.28 -0.38
CA VAL A 279 7.11 -9.06 -1.45
C VAL A 279 7.36 -8.40 -2.79
N TYR A 280 7.74 -9.20 -3.77
CA TYR A 280 8.07 -8.75 -5.13
C TYR A 280 7.89 -9.89 -6.14
N ARG A 281 7.85 -9.58 -7.45
CA ARG A 281 7.76 -10.59 -8.52
C ARG A 281 9.03 -11.42 -8.61
N LYS A 282 8.92 -12.71 -8.95
CA LYS A 282 10.06 -13.63 -9.10
C LYS A 282 11.16 -13.11 -10.05
N ASN A 283 10.77 -12.41 -11.10
CA ASN A 283 11.69 -11.92 -12.13
C ASN A 283 11.52 -10.40 -12.31
N PRO A 284 12.01 -9.56 -11.38
CA PRO A 284 11.95 -8.11 -11.55
C PRO A 284 12.82 -7.72 -12.76
N SER A 285 12.23 -7.00 -13.71
CA SER A 285 12.89 -6.62 -14.97
C SER A 285 13.92 -5.49 -14.77
N SER A 286 13.69 -4.59 -13.82
CA SER A 286 14.50 -3.40 -13.61
C SER A 286 15.74 -3.65 -12.76
N PRO A 287 16.95 -3.24 -13.18
CA PRO A 287 18.16 -3.37 -12.38
C PRO A 287 18.08 -2.66 -11.02
N PHE A 288 17.48 -1.45 -10.97
CA PHE A 288 17.32 -0.69 -9.73
C PHE A 288 16.34 -1.38 -8.76
N VAL A 289 15.30 -2.07 -9.25
CA VAL A 289 14.39 -2.86 -8.39
C VAL A 289 15.13 -4.04 -7.76
N LYS A 290 15.92 -4.77 -8.56
CA LYS A 290 16.76 -5.87 -8.04
C LYS A 290 17.74 -5.35 -6.98
N ARG A 291 18.39 -4.22 -7.24
CA ARG A 291 19.33 -3.60 -6.30
C ARG A 291 18.64 -3.12 -5.03
N PHE A 292 17.45 -2.51 -5.16
CA PHE A 292 16.62 -2.12 -4.01
C PHE A 292 16.31 -3.32 -3.11
N ILE A 293 15.84 -4.44 -3.68
CA ILE A 293 15.54 -5.67 -2.95
C ILE A 293 16.76 -6.17 -2.17
N LEU A 294 17.93 -6.25 -2.83
CA LEU A 294 19.16 -6.72 -2.18
C LEU A 294 19.56 -5.85 -0.99
N ILE A 295 19.52 -4.52 -1.15
CA ILE A 295 19.85 -3.59 -0.05
C ILE A 295 18.81 -3.69 1.08
N CYS A 296 17.51 -3.81 0.76
CA CYS A 296 16.47 -4.02 1.76
C CYS A 296 16.71 -5.25 2.61
N LEU A 297 17.02 -6.39 1.98
CA LEU A 297 17.28 -7.66 2.67
C LEU A 297 18.51 -7.57 3.57
N GLU A 298 19.57 -6.90 3.11
CA GLU A 298 20.78 -6.64 3.92
C GLU A 298 20.45 -5.82 5.17
N LEU A 299 19.77 -4.69 5.00
CA LEU A 299 19.45 -3.80 6.11
C LEU A 299 18.42 -4.40 7.09
N ALA A 300 17.45 -5.16 6.59
CA ALA A 300 16.48 -5.85 7.43
C ALA A 300 17.13 -6.93 8.31
N ARG A 301 18.11 -7.65 7.79
CA ARG A 301 18.90 -8.63 8.61
C ARG A 301 19.60 -7.92 9.77
N ASN A 302 20.25 -6.80 9.52
CA ASN A 302 20.93 -6.03 10.56
C ASN A 302 19.94 -5.49 11.61
N PHE A 303 18.78 -5.01 11.16
CA PHE A 303 17.71 -4.52 12.02
C PHE A 303 17.13 -5.65 12.91
N SER A 304 16.85 -6.84 12.33
CA SER A 304 16.32 -8.00 13.08
C SER A 304 17.31 -8.47 14.16
N GLN A 305 18.59 -8.60 13.84
CA GLN A 305 19.61 -9.01 14.81
C GLN A 305 19.75 -8.01 15.98
N GLY A 306 19.53 -6.72 15.72
CA GLY A 306 19.50 -5.70 16.76
C GLY A 306 18.27 -5.82 17.68
N ASN A 307 17.11 -6.11 17.10
CA ASN A 307 15.84 -6.26 17.86
C ASN A 307 15.83 -7.55 18.71
N ASP A 308 16.35 -8.68 18.20
CA ASP A 308 16.38 -9.94 18.93
C ASP A 308 17.28 -9.88 20.18
N LYS A 309 18.35 -9.10 20.14
CA LYS A 309 19.23 -8.85 21.32
C LYS A 309 18.51 -8.06 22.41
N VAL A 310 17.66 -7.11 22.04
CA VAL A 310 16.88 -6.31 22.98
C VAL A 310 15.69 -7.10 23.56
N ALA A 311 15.11 -8.01 22.79
CA ALA A 311 13.99 -8.86 23.23
C ALA A 311 14.43 -9.98 24.21
N ASN A 312 15.67 -10.45 24.11
CA ASN A 312 16.22 -11.55 24.93
C ASN A 312 16.94 -11.06 26.21
N GLY A 313 16.90 -9.77 26.53
CA GLY A 313 17.24 -9.24 27.85
C GLY A 313 18.68 -9.52 28.31
N THR A 314 19.66 -9.10 27.55
CA THR A 314 21.04 -8.87 28.07
C THR A 314 21.36 -7.39 27.96
#